data_4342ef25c4dd2f70e3d97d13bdd37c86
#
_entry.id   4342ef25c4dd2f70e3d97d13bdd37c86
#
_cell.length_a   1.000
_cell.length_b   1.000
_cell.length_c   1.000
_cell.angle_alpha   90.00
_cell.angle_beta   90.00
_cell.angle_gamma   90.00
#
_symmetry.space_group_name_H-M   'P 1'
#
loop_
_entity.id
_entity.type
_entity.pdbx_description
1 polymer ?
#
loop_
_entity_poly.entity_id
_entity_poly.type
_entity_poly.pdbx_seq_one_letter_code
_entity_poly.pdbx_strand_id
1 'polypeptide(L)'
;SESSGGEDAEARRARRGHVLAELLQTERIYVQELGSILTGYKEEIEKPENQHVIPAALAGQANVLFGNLHELFTFHQDIFLKDLEKSISATELVALCFVEKRETFFRLYSYYCQNIPRSERLREALVDTHLFLQACQQRLGHKLPLAAYLLKPVQRITKYQLLLKDLLRYSECGSMXAGLQQALXCMLVVLKCVNDSMHXIAITG
;
A
#
# COMPACT_ATOMS: atom_id res chain seq x y z
N SER A 1 6.50 21.82 35.91
CA SER A 1 5.93 21.20 37.08
C SER A 1 5.49 19.78 36.80
N GLU A 2 5.20 19.03 37.84
CA GLU A 2 4.81 17.64 37.70
C GLU A 2 3.47 17.50 37.00
N SER A 3 2.52 18.37 37.31
CA SER A 3 1.22 18.32 36.67
C SER A 3 1.32 18.67 35.18
N SER A 4 2.19 19.62 34.85
CA SER A 4 2.41 19.96 33.44
C SER A 4 3.04 18.80 32.68
N GLY A 5 4.00 18.08 33.31
CA GLY A 5 4.60 16.91 32.71
C GLY A 5 3.60 15.78 32.50
N GLY A 6 2.69 15.61 33.49
CA GLY A 6 1.65 14.60 33.37
C GLY A 6 0.68 14.91 32.25
N GLU A 7 0.31 16.18 32.11
CA GLU A 7 -0.59 16.61 31.04
C GLU A 7 0.06 16.40 29.67
N ASP A 8 1.36 16.73 29.57
CA ASP A 8 2.08 16.55 28.31
C ASP A 8 2.16 15.08 27.97
N ALA A 9 2.39 14.21 28.94
CA ALA A 9 2.47 12.78 28.71
C ALA A 9 1.11 12.23 28.25
N GLU A 10 0.02 12.70 28.87
CA GLU A 10 -1.31 12.28 28.45
C GLU A 10 -1.63 12.75 27.04
N ALA A 11 -1.25 13.99 26.71
CA ALA A 11 -1.48 14.51 25.37
C ALA A 11 -0.71 13.70 24.34
N ARG A 12 0.54 13.34 24.65
CA ARG A 12 1.33 12.51 23.73
C ARG A 12 0.70 11.14 23.53
N ARG A 13 0.24 10.52 24.62
CA ARG A 13 -0.42 9.20 24.51
C ARG A 13 -1.67 9.30 23.65
N ALA A 14 -2.45 10.36 23.83
CA ALA A 14 -3.66 10.55 23.06
C ALA A 14 -3.34 10.71 21.57
N ARG A 15 -2.29 11.44 21.25
CA ARG A 15 -1.89 11.63 19.85
C ARG A 15 -1.37 10.35 19.24
N ARG A 16 -0.58 9.58 20.01
CA ARG A 16 -0.15 8.26 19.54
C ARG A 16 -1.36 7.38 19.24
N GLY A 17 -2.34 7.40 20.11
CA GLY A 17 -3.55 6.62 19.91
C GLY A 17 -4.28 6.99 18.63
N HIS A 18 -4.33 8.29 18.33
CA HIS A 18 -4.97 8.74 17.08
C HIS A 18 -4.19 8.26 15.85
N VAL A 19 -2.86 8.31 15.93
CA VAL A 19 -2.04 7.84 14.82
C VAL A 19 -2.21 6.33 14.62
N LEU A 20 -2.21 5.57 15.72
CA LEU A 20 -2.42 4.13 15.62
C LEU A 20 -3.79 3.79 15.04
N ALA A 21 -4.81 4.53 15.45
CA ALA A 21 -6.16 4.34 14.91
C ALA A 21 -6.18 4.64 13.41
N GLU A 22 -5.49 5.70 12.99
CA GLU A 22 -5.40 6.05 11.57
C GLU A 22 -4.68 4.95 10.80
N LEU A 23 -3.59 4.44 11.35
CA LEU A 23 -2.86 3.34 10.70
C LEU A 23 -3.78 2.14 10.46
N LEU A 24 -4.53 1.74 11.47
CA LEU A 24 -5.41 0.58 11.35
C LEU A 24 -6.55 0.84 10.37
N GLN A 25 -7.21 1.99 10.50
CA GLN A 25 -8.34 2.31 9.65
C GLN A 25 -7.91 2.39 8.19
N THR A 26 -6.79 3.05 7.91
CA THR A 26 -6.34 3.18 6.53
C THR A 26 -5.84 1.86 5.99
N GLU A 27 -5.33 0.97 6.85
CA GLU A 27 -4.95 -0.37 6.40
C GLU A 27 -6.16 -1.15 5.93
N ARG A 28 -7.27 -1.05 6.68
CA ARG A 28 -8.49 -1.73 6.28
C ARG A 28 -9.00 -1.22 4.93
N ILE A 29 -8.93 0.10 4.74
CA ILE A 29 -9.33 0.71 3.46
C ILE A 29 -8.42 0.22 2.33
N TYR A 30 -7.11 0.17 2.58
CA TYR A 30 -6.16 -0.26 1.58
C TYR A 30 -6.45 -1.70 1.12
N VAL A 31 -6.71 -2.60 2.07
CA VAL A 31 -7.05 -3.98 1.75
C VAL A 31 -8.32 -4.02 0.88
N GLN A 32 -9.34 -3.25 1.25
CA GLN A 32 -10.57 -3.21 0.47
C GLN A 32 -10.34 -2.69 -0.94
N GLU A 33 -9.50 -1.68 -1.08
CA GLU A 33 -9.20 -1.12 -2.40
C GLU A 33 -8.46 -2.13 -3.28
N LEU A 34 -7.47 -2.82 -2.72
CA LEU A 34 -6.77 -3.85 -3.50
C LEU A 34 -7.72 -4.95 -3.92
N GLY A 35 -8.59 -5.37 -3.01
CA GLY A 35 -9.57 -6.41 -3.32
C GLY A 35 -10.52 -5.98 -4.42
N SER A 36 -10.95 -4.72 -4.41
CA SER A 36 -11.89 -4.23 -5.43
C SER A 36 -11.24 -4.21 -6.82
N ILE A 37 -9.95 -3.87 -6.89
CA ILE A 37 -9.25 -3.87 -8.16
C ILE A 37 -9.11 -5.29 -8.69
N LEU A 38 -8.77 -6.23 -7.83
CA LEU A 38 -8.60 -7.61 -8.25
C LEU A 38 -9.92 -8.21 -8.71
N THR A 39 -10.99 -7.96 -7.98
CA THR A 39 -12.30 -8.49 -8.33
C THR A 39 -12.91 -7.76 -9.51
N GLY A 40 -12.83 -6.44 -9.50
CA GLY A 40 -13.55 -5.62 -10.47
C GLY A 40 -12.85 -5.40 -11.78
N TYR A 41 -11.53 -5.60 -11.82
CA TYR A 41 -10.78 -5.43 -13.06
C TYR A 41 -10.08 -6.71 -13.45
N LYS A 42 -9.20 -7.24 -12.61
CA LYS A 42 -8.37 -8.37 -13.00
C LYS A 42 -9.21 -9.60 -13.29
N GLU A 43 -10.12 -9.94 -12.41
CA GLU A 43 -10.97 -11.11 -12.63
C GLU A 43 -11.86 -10.92 -13.85
N GLU A 44 -12.35 -9.69 -14.08
CA GLU A 44 -13.17 -9.42 -15.26
C GLU A 44 -12.37 -9.61 -16.55
N ILE A 45 -11.12 -9.18 -16.56
CA ILE A 45 -10.24 -9.35 -17.71
C ILE A 45 -10.01 -10.84 -17.99
N GLU A 46 -9.91 -11.62 -16.93
CA GLU A 46 -9.61 -13.05 -17.06
C GLU A 46 -10.79 -13.95 -17.36
N LYS A 47 -12.01 -13.44 -17.24
CA LYS A 47 -13.21 -14.25 -17.49
C LYS A 47 -13.30 -14.69 -18.94
N PRO A 48 -13.53 -16.00 -19.21
CA PRO A 48 -13.68 -16.45 -20.59
C PRO A 48 -14.82 -15.75 -21.31
N GLU A 49 -15.93 -15.46 -20.62
CA GLU A 49 -17.09 -14.85 -21.25
C GLU A 49 -16.84 -13.40 -21.68
N ASN A 50 -15.76 -12.78 -21.19
CA ASN A 50 -15.45 -11.40 -21.57
C ASN A 50 -14.42 -11.31 -22.70
N GLN A 51 -13.87 -12.43 -23.14
CA GLN A 51 -12.74 -12.39 -24.09
C GLN A 51 -13.11 -11.72 -25.41
N HIS A 52 -14.37 -11.81 -25.81
CA HIS A 52 -14.78 -11.21 -27.08
C HIS A 52 -14.85 -9.68 -27.01
N VAL A 53 -14.91 -9.09 -25.83
CA VAL A 53 -14.96 -7.62 -25.69
C VAL A 53 -13.67 -7.01 -25.18
N ILE A 54 -12.70 -7.84 -24.83
CA ILE A 54 -11.44 -7.34 -24.31
C ILE A 54 -10.53 -6.97 -25.48
N PRO A 55 -9.91 -5.78 -25.46
CA PRO A 55 -9.00 -5.41 -26.53
C PRO A 55 -7.87 -6.41 -26.69
N ALA A 56 -7.45 -6.65 -27.93
CA ALA A 56 -6.40 -7.62 -28.21
C ALA A 56 -5.12 -7.32 -27.45
N ALA A 57 -4.79 -6.04 -27.29
CA ALA A 57 -3.58 -5.66 -26.56
C ALA A 57 -3.63 -6.06 -25.09
N LEU A 58 -4.84 -6.19 -24.55
CA LEU A 58 -5.00 -6.53 -23.13
C LEU A 58 -5.15 -8.03 -22.91
N ALA A 59 -5.57 -8.76 -23.92
CA ALA A 59 -5.85 -10.19 -23.78
C ALA A 59 -4.59 -10.94 -23.36
N GLY A 60 -4.69 -11.71 -22.28
CA GLY A 60 -3.57 -12.48 -21.76
C GLY A 60 -2.51 -11.64 -21.07
N GLN A 61 -2.79 -10.35 -20.85
CA GLN A 61 -1.82 -9.44 -20.27
C GLN A 61 -2.16 -8.97 -18.85
N ALA A 62 -3.04 -9.67 -18.17
CA ALA A 62 -3.41 -9.24 -16.81
C ALA A 62 -2.21 -9.20 -15.89
N ASN A 63 -1.29 -10.16 -16.02
CA ASN A 63 -0.11 -10.15 -15.14
C ASN A 63 0.79 -8.95 -15.40
N VAL A 64 0.83 -8.48 -16.64
CA VAL A 64 1.61 -7.28 -16.95
C VAL A 64 0.93 -6.05 -16.35
N LEU A 65 -0.39 -5.98 -16.45
CA LEU A 65 -1.12 -4.82 -15.96
C LEU A 65 -1.05 -4.71 -14.44
N PHE A 66 -1.25 -5.81 -13.73
CA PHE A 66 -1.38 -5.80 -12.28
C PHE A 66 -0.13 -6.23 -11.52
N GLY A 67 0.86 -6.80 -12.20
CA GLY A 67 2.04 -7.30 -11.52
C GLY A 67 1.67 -8.34 -10.47
N ASN A 68 2.22 -8.19 -9.29
CA ASN A 68 1.93 -9.09 -8.17
C ASN A 68 0.93 -8.52 -7.19
N LEU A 69 -0.04 -7.74 -7.69
CA LEU A 69 -1.05 -7.13 -6.82
C LEU A 69 -1.78 -8.16 -5.98
N HIS A 70 -2.03 -9.35 -6.53
CA HIS A 70 -2.68 -10.41 -5.78
C HIS A 70 -1.85 -10.82 -4.56
N GLU A 71 -0.53 -10.92 -4.71
CA GLU A 71 0.34 -11.24 -3.57
C GLU A 71 0.31 -10.13 -2.53
N LEU A 72 0.30 -8.87 -2.98
CA LEU A 72 0.19 -7.74 -2.05
C LEU A 72 -1.11 -7.85 -1.26
N PHE A 73 -2.21 -8.10 -1.96
CA PHE A 73 -3.50 -8.20 -1.33
C PHE A 73 -3.52 -9.32 -0.28
N THR A 74 -3.02 -10.49 -0.64
CA THR A 74 -3.02 -11.64 0.26
C THR A 74 -2.17 -11.33 1.50
N PHE A 75 -1.00 -10.74 1.31
CA PHE A 75 -0.14 -10.38 2.43
C PHE A 75 -0.86 -9.41 3.37
N HIS A 76 -1.44 -8.36 2.82
CA HIS A 76 -2.06 -7.35 3.67
C HIS A 76 -3.34 -7.85 4.32
N GLN A 77 -4.17 -8.57 3.58
CA GLN A 77 -5.42 -9.06 4.13
C GLN A 77 -5.21 -10.14 5.18
N ASP A 78 -4.36 -11.11 4.89
CA ASP A 78 -4.27 -12.30 5.72
C ASP A 78 -3.20 -12.25 6.78
N ILE A 79 -2.21 -11.37 6.63
CA ILE A 79 -1.09 -11.34 7.55
C ILE A 79 -0.95 -9.97 8.21
N PHE A 80 -0.68 -8.93 7.43
CA PHE A 80 -0.28 -7.66 8.03
C PHE A 80 -1.43 -6.98 8.77
N LEU A 81 -2.62 -6.92 8.16
CA LEU A 81 -3.77 -6.33 8.84
C LEU A 81 -4.09 -7.07 10.13
N LYS A 82 -4.04 -8.41 10.09
CA LYS A 82 -4.31 -9.19 11.29
C LYS A 82 -3.28 -8.95 12.37
N ASP A 83 -2.01 -8.83 11.98
CA ASP A 83 -0.95 -8.50 12.92
C ASP A 83 -1.20 -7.14 13.56
N LEU A 84 -1.58 -6.15 12.76
CA LEU A 84 -1.88 -4.82 13.28
C LEU A 84 -3.06 -4.84 14.24
N GLU A 85 -4.11 -5.58 13.87
CA GLU A 85 -5.29 -5.66 14.73
C GLU A 85 -4.96 -6.25 16.10
N LYS A 86 -4.08 -7.23 16.14
CA LYS A 86 -3.68 -7.83 17.41
C LYS A 86 -2.77 -6.91 18.23
N SER A 87 -2.06 -6.01 17.56
CA SER A 87 -1.01 -5.22 18.18
C SER A 87 -1.38 -3.79 18.48
N ILE A 88 -2.54 -3.35 18.05
CA ILE A 88 -2.89 -1.93 18.05
C ILE A 88 -2.92 -1.26 19.42
N SER A 89 -3.00 -2.04 20.47
CA SER A 89 -3.03 -1.48 21.81
C SER A 89 -1.64 -1.13 22.36
N ALA A 90 -0.58 -1.55 21.68
CA ALA A 90 0.78 -1.33 22.16
C ALA A 90 1.68 -0.86 21.02
N THR A 91 2.20 0.35 21.14
CA THR A 91 3.03 0.93 20.10
C THR A 91 4.24 0.06 19.76
N GLU A 92 4.87 -0.52 20.79
CA GLU A 92 6.03 -1.39 20.54
C GLU A 92 5.68 -2.60 19.68
N LEU A 93 4.49 -3.16 19.89
CA LEU A 93 4.06 -4.31 19.10
C LEU A 93 3.75 -3.91 17.66
N VAL A 94 3.20 -2.73 17.46
CA VAL A 94 2.95 -2.22 16.11
C VAL A 94 4.28 -2.03 15.38
N ALA A 95 5.27 -1.43 16.03
CA ALA A 95 6.59 -1.28 15.43
C ALA A 95 7.17 -2.64 15.03
N LEU A 96 6.98 -3.62 15.89
CA LEU A 96 7.49 -4.97 15.63
C LEU A 96 6.83 -5.60 14.40
N CYS A 97 5.56 -5.28 14.15
CA CYS A 97 4.90 -5.79 12.94
C CYS A 97 5.70 -5.43 11.69
N PHE A 98 6.14 -4.18 11.60
CA PHE A 98 6.91 -3.73 10.45
C PHE A 98 8.28 -4.40 10.40
N VAL A 99 8.96 -4.45 11.54
CA VAL A 99 10.31 -5.00 11.57
C VAL A 99 10.31 -6.49 11.22
N GLU A 100 9.35 -7.23 11.75
CA GLU A 100 9.30 -8.67 11.50
C GLU A 100 8.96 -9.00 10.05
N LYS A 101 8.23 -8.11 9.39
CA LYS A 101 7.83 -8.36 8.01
C LYS A 101 8.65 -7.59 6.99
N ARG A 102 9.81 -7.05 7.41
CA ARG A 102 10.59 -6.17 6.54
C ARG A 102 11.02 -6.85 5.24
N GLU A 103 11.39 -8.12 5.32
CA GLU A 103 11.85 -8.82 4.13
C GLU A 103 10.69 -9.07 3.17
N THR A 104 9.54 -9.39 3.71
CA THR A 104 8.33 -9.58 2.89
C THR A 104 7.95 -8.28 2.20
N PHE A 105 7.96 -7.19 2.96
CA PHE A 105 7.67 -5.89 2.36
C PHE A 105 8.64 -5.58 1.23
N PHE A 106 9.93 -5.76 1.47
CA PHE A 106 10.93 -5.42 0.47
C PHE A 106 10.75 -6.26 -0.78
N ARG A 107 10.57 -7.56 -0.62
CA ARG A 107 10.43 -8.47 -1.75
C ARG A 107 9.19 -8.15 -2.58
N LEU A 108 8.05 -8.01 -1.90
CA LEU A 108 6.79 -7.81 -2.62
C LEU A 108 6.74 -6.46 -3.31
N TYR A 109 7.18 -5.41 -2.62
CA TYR A 109 7.06 -4.07 -3.18
C TYR A 109 8.13 -3.78 -4.22
N SER A 110 9.30 -4.42 -4.10
CA SER A 110 10.31 -4.33 -5.16
C SER A 110 9.78 -4.93 -6.46
N TYR A 111 9.19 -6.11 -6.35
CA TYR A 111 8.62 -6.76 -7.54
C TYR A 111 7.53 -5.91 -8.16
N TYR A 112 6.61 -5.43 -7.32
CA TYR A 112 5.50 -4.62 -7.82
C TYR A 112 6.03 -3.39 -8.56
N CYS A 113 6.96 -2.68 -7.96
CA CYS A 113 7.45 -1.45 -8.54
C CYS A 113 8.27 -1.66 -9.80
N GLN A 114 9.01 -2.77 -9.87
CA GLN A 114 9.75 -3.10 -11.08
C GLN A 114 8.83 -3.38 -12.27
N ASN A 115 7.60 -3.80 -11.99
CA ASN A 115 6.64 -4.05 -13.04
C ASN A 115 5.92 -2.79 -13.52
N ILE A 116 5.99 -1.69 -12.78
CA ILE A 116 5.22 -0.49 -13.09
C ILE A 116 5.49 0.02 -14.52
N PRO A 117 6.74 0.07 -15.00
CA PRO A 117 6.95 0.55 -16.37
C PRO A 117 6.24 -0.30 -17.42
N ARG A 118 6.22 -1.62 -17.23
CA ARG A 118 5.51 -2.50 -18.17
C ARG A 118 4.01 -2.24 -18.12
N SER A 119 3.47 -2.07 -16.93
CA SER A 119 2.06 -1.78 -16.74
C SER A 119 1.68 -0.46 -17.41
N GLU A 120 2.52 0.56 -17.22
CA GLU A 120 2.24 1.87 -17.80
C GLU A 120 2.29 1.83 -19.32
N ARG A 121 3.26 1.11 -19.89
CA ARG A 121 3.34 1.01 -21.34
C ARG A 121 2.09 0.32 -21.90
N LEU A 122 1.63 -0.71 -21.22
CA LEU A 122 0.40 -1.39 -21.65
C LEU A 122 -0.79 -0.44 -21.58
N ARG A 123 -0.92 0.29 -20.48
CA ARG A 123 -2.05 1.22 -20.34
C ARG A 123 -2.03 2.33 -21.37
N GLU A 124 -0.82 2.80 -21.73
CA GLU A 124 -0.71 3.83 -22.76
C GLU A 124 -1.21 3.32 -24.12
N ALA A 125 -0.96 2.04 -24.42
CA ALA A 125 -1.44 1.47 -25.65
C ALA A 125 -2.95 1.35 -25.70
N LEU A 126 -3.60 1.37 -24.53
CA LEU A 126 -5.03 1.18 -24.44
C LEU A 126 -5.81 2.48 -24.27
N VAL A 127 -5.08 3.55 -24.04
CA VAL A 127 -5.65 4.74 -23.41
C VAL A 127 -6.96 5.28 -23.92
N ASP A 128 -7.15 5.45 -25.13
CA ASP A 128 -8.35 6.11 -25.59
C ASP A 128 -9.42 5.19 -26.17
N THR A 129 -9.21 3.88 -26.10
CA THR A 129 -10.12 2.96 -26.76
C THR A 129 -10.78 1.99 -25.81
N HIS A 130 -10.79 2.29 -24.46
CA HIS A 130 -11.00 1.24 -23.57
C HIS A 130 -12.27 1.30 -22.90
N LEU A 131 -13.36 1.06 -23.60
CA LEU A 131 -14.68 0.96 -23.01
C LEU A 131 -14.77 -0.12 -21.94
N PHE A 132 -13.98 -1.19 -22.10
CA PHE A 132 -14.05 -2.26 -21.12
C PHE A 132 -13.60 -1.80 -19.73
N LEU A 133 -12.46 -1.11 -19.63
CA LEU A 133 -11.99 -0.63 -18.33
C LEU A 133 -12.91 0.45 -17.77
N GLN A 134 -13.47 1.30 -18.62
CA GLN A 134 -14.42 2.29 -18.17
C GLN A 134 -15.67 1.64 -17.59
N ALA A 135 -16.14 0.55 -18.21
CA ALA A 135 -17.29 -0.17 -17.71
C ALA A 135 -17.00 -0.78 -16.33
N CYS A 136 -15.79 -1.32 -16.16
CA CYS A 136 -15.38 -1.84 -14.85
C CYS A 136 -15.38 -0.73 -13.81
N GLN A 137 -14.83 0.44 -14.16
CA GLN A 137 -14.78 1.58 -13.27
C GLN A 137 -16.19 2.00 -12.82
N GLN A 138 -17.10 2.08 -13.77
CA GLN A 138 -18.48 2.48 -13.47
C GLN A 138 -19.17 1.46 -12.59
N ARG A 139 -18.98 0.18 -12.88
CA ARG A 139 -19.58 -0.88 -12.08
C ARG A 139 -19.11 -0.85 -10.63
N LEU A 140 -17.82 -0.54 -10.43
CA LEU A 140 -17.25 -0.46 -9.10
C LEU A 140 -17.63 0.83 -8.36
N GLY A 141 -18.12 1.82 -9.08
CA GLY A 141 -18.36 3.13 -8.50
C GLY A 141 -17.08 3.88 -8.15
N HIS A 142 -15.97 3.53 -8.82
CA HIS A 142 -14.71 4.20 -8.55
C HIS A 142 -14.70 5.56 -9.21
N LYS A 143 -14.40 6.60 -8.43
CA LYS A 143 -14.31 7.95 -8.96
C LYS A 143 -13.01 8.18 -9.73
N LEU A 144 -11.99 7.39 -9.42
CA LEU A 144 -10.70 7.51 -10.07
C LEU A 144 -10.51 6.39 -11.08
N PRO A 145 -9.69 6.61 -12.11
CA PRO A 145 -9.41 5.55 -13.07
C PRO A 145 -8.47 4.50 -12.49
N LEU A 146 -8.36 3.36 -13.17
CA LEU A 146 -7.52 2.27 -12.74
C LEU A 146 -6.08 2.72 -12.49
N ALA A 147 -5.55 3.60 -13.33
CA ALA A 147 -4.17 4.06 -13.17
C ALA A 147 -3.90 4.62 -11.79
N ALA A 148 -4.87 5.36 -11.24
CA ALA A 148 -4.71 5.92 -9.89
C ALA A 148 -4.66 4.82 -8.83
N TYR A 149 -5.49 3.78 -8.99
CA TYR A 149 -5.49 2.70 -8.02
C TYR A 149 -4.23 1.84 -8.10
N LEU A 150 -3.64 1.73 -9.28
CA LEU A 150 -2.40 0.97 -9.42
C LEU A 150 -1.21 1.65 -8.75
N LEU A 151 -1.33 2.92 -8.41
CA LEU A 151 -0.32 3.62 -7.62
C LEU A 151 -0.56 3.53 -6.11
N LYS A 152 -1.68 2.96 -5.69
CA LYS A 152 -1.98 2.86 -4.27
C LYS A 152 -0.89 2.13 -3.48
N PRO A 153 -0.29 1.04 -3.99
CA PRO A 153 0.79 0.42 -3.23
C PRO A 153 1.98 1.34 -2.97
N VAL A 154 2.35 2.15 -3.96
CA VAL A 154 3.43 3.13 -3.78
C VAL A 154 3.03 4.15 -2.72
N GLN A 155 1.82 4.66 -2.80
CA GLN A 155 1.31 5.63 -1.85
C GLN A 155 1.22 5.04 -0.44
N ARG A 156 0.92 3.74 -0.34
CA ARG A 156 0.82 3.12 0.98
C ARG A 156 2.15 3.08 1.69
N ILE A 157 3.23 2.76 0.98
CA ILE A 157 4.56 2.76 1.60
C ILE A 157 4.91 4.18 2.07
N THR A 158 4.60 5.19 1.27
CA THR A 158 4.80 6.57 1.67
C THR A 158 4.00 6.88 2.94
N LYS A 159 2.77 6.42 3.01
CA LYS A 159 1.91 6.68 4.17
C LYS A 159 2.46 6.02 5.43
N TYR A 160 2.97 4.78 5.32
CA TYR A 160 3.54 4.10 6.48
C TYR A 160 4.68 4.91 7.10
N GLN A 161 5.61 5.40 6.26
CA GLN A 161 6.75 6.10 6.84
C GLN A 161 6.31 7.42 7.47
N LEU A 162 5.29 8.07 6.94
CA LEU A 162 4.76 9.29 7.57
C LEU A 162 4.10 8.98 8.91
N LEU A 163 3.33 7.90 8.98
CA LEU A 163 2.69 7.51 10.23
C LEU A 163 3.72 7.10 11.27
N LEU A 164 4.76 6.38 10.86
CA LEU A 164 5.82 5.99 11.79
C LEU A 164 6.58 7.22 12.31
N LYS A 165 6.80 8.21 11.46
CA LYS A 165 7.41 9.46 11.89
C LYS A 165 6.54 10.18 12.92
N ASP A 166 5.22 10.17 12.70
CA ASP A 166 4.31 10.77 13.66
C ASP A 166 4.34 10.02 15.00
N LEU A 167 4.39 8.69 14.95
CA LEU A 167 4.48 7.92 16.20
C LEU A 167 5.77 8.24 16.95
N LEU A 168 6.88 8.39 16.20
CA LEU A 168 8.15 8.78 16.84
C LEU A 168 8.05 10.13 17.51
N ARG A 169 7.39 11.08 16.86
CA ARG A 169 7.23 12.43 17.40
C ARG A 169 6.56 12.40 18.76
N TYR A 170 5.58 11.52 18.95
CA TYR A 170 4.81 11.47 20.19
C TYR A 170 5.27 10.36 21.13
N SER A 171 6.44 9.78 20.88
CA SER A 171 6.99 8.74 21.75
C SER A 171 8.19 9.26 22.51
N GLU A 172 8.35 8.74 23.72
CA GLU A 172 9.52 9.10 24.52
C GLU A 172 10.67 8.20 24.13
N CYS A 173 11.85 8.54 24.61
CA CYS A 173 13.02 7.72 24.33
C CYS A 173 12.91 6.38 25.04
N GLY A 174 13.82 5.48 24.72
CA GLY A 174 13.81 4.14 25.29
C GLY A 174 13.43 3.11 24.24
N SER A 175 12.89 1.99 24.71
CA SER A 175 12.63 0.86 23.82
C SER A 175 11.59 1.20 22.76
N MET A 176 10.60 2.01 23.12
CA MET A 176 9.60 2.43 22.12
C MET A 176 10.23 3.22 20.97
N UNK A 177 11.02 4.01 21.11
CA UNK A 177 11.59 4.71 20.34
C UNK A 177 12.32 4.04 19.49
N ALA A 178 13.17 3.16 20.10
CA ALA A 178 14.09 2.34 19.34
C ALA A 178 13.34 1.45 18.35
N GLY A 179 12.26 0.85 18.80
CA GLY A 179 11.47 0.00 17.92
C GLY A 179 10.88 0.76 16.74
N LEU A 180 10.35 1.95 17.03
CA LEU A 180 9.78 2.78 15.95
C LEU A 180 10.86 3.25 14.99
N GLN A 181 12.06 3.57 15.49
CA GLN A 181 13.16 3.95 14.61
C GLN A 181 13.54 2.80 13.69
N GLN A 182 13.56 1.60 14.23
CA GLN A 182 13.88 0.42 13.46
C GLN A 182 12.80 0.17 12.39
N ALA A 183 11.54 0.30 12.77
CA ALA A 183 10.44 0.15 11.82
C ALA A 183 10.52 1.19 10.71
N LEU A 184 10.83 2.42 11.07
CA LEU A 184 10.96 3.47 10.08
C LEU A 184 12.07 3.15 9.08
N UNK A 185 13.00 2.66 9.48
CA UNK A 185 13.95 2.34 8.83
C UNK A 185 13.67 1.46 7.88
N CYS A 186 13.12 0.38 8.22
CA CYS A 186 12.68 -0.67 7.31
C CYS A 186 11.84 -0.08 6.19
N MET A 187 10.89 0.77 6.54
CA MET A 187 10.02 1.34 5.52
C MET A 187 10.74 2.34 4.61
N LEU A 188 11.72 3.04 5.12
CA LEU A 188 12.50 3.95 4.28
C LEU A 188 13.34 3.18 3.25
N VAL A 189 13.83 1.99 3.61
CA VAL A 189 14.53 1.14 2.65
C VAL A 189 13.58 0.72 1.53
N VAL A 190 12.35 0.31 1.89
CA VAL A 190 11.36 -0.05 0.87
C VAL A 190 11.01 1.16 0.02
N LEU A 191 10.84 2.32 0.65
CA LEU A 191 10.50 3.55 -0.05
C LEU A 191 11.60 3.96 -1.03
N LYS A 192 12.86 3.78 -0.64
CA LYS A 192 13.96 4.08 -1.55
C LYS A 192 13.91 3.18 -2.77
N CYS A 193 13.64 1.89 -2.56
CA CYS A 193 13.52 0.95 -3.67
C CYS A 193 12.38 1.37 -4.60
N VAL A 194 11.25 1.78 -4.02
CA VAL A 194 10.09 2.27 -4.78
C VAL A 194 10.48 3.51 -5.59
N ASN A 195 11.12 4.48 -4.94
CA ASN A 195 11.50 5.72 -5.59
C ASN A 195 12.52 5.47 -6.70
N ASP A 196 13.47 4.58 -6.49
CA ASP A 196 14.45 4.24 -7.52
C ASP A 196 13.77 3.61 -8.74
N SER A 197 12.78 2.76 -8.52
CA SER A 197 12.01 2.16 -9.61
C SER A 197 11.24 3.21 -10.40
N MET A 198 10.64 4.18 -9.70
CA MET A 198 9.92 5.26 -10.36
C MET A 198 10.86 6.16 -11.12
N HIS A 199 12.07 6.34 -10.63
CA HIS A 199 13.09 7.12 -11.33
C HIS A 199 13.48 6.46 -12.66
N UNK A 200 13.64 5.32 -12.54
CA UNK A 200 13.95 4.63 -13.47
C UNK A 200 13.15 4.75 -14.51
N ILE A 201 11.94 4.73 -14.31
CA ILE A 201 10.88 4.93 -15.26
C ILE A 201 11.11 6.24 -16.01
N ALA A 202 11.39 7.29 -15.29
CA ALA A 202 11.61 8.59 -15.90
C ALA A 202 12.82 8.59 -16.83
N ILE A 203 13.85 7.82 -16.47
CA ILE A 203 15.06 7.75 -17.30
C ILE A 203 14.82 6.89 -18.54
N THR A 204 14.18 5.76 -18.38
CA THR A 204 14.02 4.79 -19.47
C THR A 204 12.74 4.96 -20.27
N GLY A 205 11.80 5.65 -19.70
CA GLY A 205 10.51 5.84 -20.35
C GLY A 205 10.54 6.86 -21.42
#